data_83d6356db137705e7fdb296b2c10fd88
#
_entry.id   83d6356db137705e7fdb296b2c10fd88
#
_cell.length_a   1.000
_cell.length_b   1.000
_cell.length_c   1.000
_cell.angle_alpha   90.00
_cell.angle_beta   90.00
_cell.angle_gamma   90.00
#
_symmetry.space_group_name_H-M   'P 1'
#
loop_
_entity.id
_entity.type
_entity.pdbx_description
1 polymer ?
#
loop_
_entity_poly.entity_id
_entity_poly.type
_entity_poly.pdbx_seq_one_letter_code
_entity_poly.pdbx_strand_id
1 'polypeptide(L)'
;MALRLVFYYPWFPRNWTQLGSFPYANYHPTQGYYDSADTNVIKTHIRSIEYGGFDGVISSWWGIKSDEDQNFQRLLETTVSQSSPLKWCIYYEHEGDPTPPNADQIAGDLAYIQKQYADHPSYMKIDDRFVVFVYGSHTTGLDTVKKWIEASKKTKPYLVLKVFSNYRSCPQQPDAWHEYAPANPLIDQSPDGVTISPGFWKYGEQPRLTRDLAAWQRNVRLLAKRSKLKFHLVTTFNEHGEGTPIESCKEWQTPSLQGSYLDVLHNTRPIT
;
A
#
# COMPACT_ATOMS: atom_id res chain seq x y z
N MET A 1 -4.66 -12.74 -14.24
CA MET A 1 -4.41 -13.15 -12.83
C MET A 1 -4.53 -11.89 -11.97
N ALA A 2 -5.06 -11.98 -10.74
CA ALA A 2 -5.12 -10.80 -9.86
C ALA A 2 -3.70 -10.34 -9.49
N LEU A 3 -3.46 -9.01 -9.46
CA LEU A 3 -2.20 -8.44 -8.97
C LEU A 3 -2.19 -8.50 -7.44
N ARG A 4 -1.15 -9.08 -6.84
CA ARG A 4 -0.95 -9.08 -5.40
C ARG A 4 -0.12 -7.86 -5.01
N LEU A 5 -0.73 -6.93 -4.26
CA LEU A 5 -0.13 -5.66 -3.89
C LEU A 5 -0.11 -5.49 -2.36
N VAL A 6 0.88 -4.74 -1.87
CA VAL A 6 0.99 -4.41 -0.44
C VAL A 6 1.13 -2.90 -0.26
N PHE A 7 0.48 -2.34 0.76
CA PHE A 7 0.67 -0.95 1.17
C PHE A 7 1.99 -0.79 1.90
N TYR A 8 2.73 0.29 1.59
CA TYR A 8 4.08 0.56 2.07
C TYR A 8 4.26 2.02 2.49
N TYR A 9 5.00 2.26 3.57
CA TYR A 9 5.18 3.57 4.17
C TYR A 9 6.67 3.95 4.25
N PRO A 10 7.17 4.85 3.35
CA PRO A 10 8.57 5.27 3.31
C PRO A 10 8.84 6.55 4.14
N TRP A 11 8.33 6.64 5.35
CA TRP A 11 8.34 7.84 6.20
C TRP A 11 9.24 7.75 7.46
N PHE A 12 10.04 6.70 7.56
CA PHE A 12 10.99 6.53 8.65
C PHE A 12 12.32 7.25 8.35
N PRO A 13 13.02 7.80 9.37
CA PRO A 13 12.86 7.58 10.82
C PRO A 13 11.80 8.47 11.49
N ARG A 14 11.23 9.46 10.79
CA ARG A 14 10.31 10.44 11.40
C ARG A 14 9.19 9.76 12.18
N ASN A 15 8.56 8.76 11.60
CA ASN A 15 7.41 8.08 12.19
C ASN A 15 7.75 7.06 13.28
N TRP A 16 9.04 6.83 13.58
CA TRP A 16 9.40 6.13 14.82
C TRP A 16 9.15 6.96 16.07
N THR A 17 8.98 8.28 15.95
CA THR A 17 8.66 9.19 17.07
C THR A 17 7.36 9.90 16.78
N GLN A 18 6.31 9.62 17.52
CA GLN A 18 5.02 10.28 17.43
C GLN A 18 4.47 10.50 18.85
N LEU A 19 3.72 11.59 19.05
CA LEU A 19 3.07 11.92 20.32
C LEU A 19 4.02 11.86 21.53
N GLY A 20 5.31 12.17 21.33
CA GLY A 20 6.34 12.13 22.38
C GLY A 20 6.84 10.73 22.75
N SER A 21 6.42 9.68 22.05
CA SER A 21 6.85 8.31 22.29
C SER A 21 7.86 7.85 21.23
N PHE A 22 8.93 7.13 21.67
CA PHE A 22 9.88 6.43 20.82
C PHE A 22 10.19 5.06 21.45
N PRO A 23 10.10 3.95 20.73
CA PRO A 23 9.53 3.84 19.40
C PRO A 23 7.99 3.95 19.42
N TYR A 24 7.40 4.63 18.42
CA TYR A 24 5.96 4.61 18.19
C TYR A 24 5.60 3.36 17.37
N ALA A 25 5.68 2.21 18.01
CA ALA A 25 5.51 0.90 17.38
C ALA A 25 5.11 -0.15 18.42
N ASN A 26 4.23 -1.07 18.03
CA ASN A 26 3.84 -2.21 18.86
C ASN A 26 4.78 -3.42 18.72
N TYR A 27 5.58 -3.46 17.65
CA TYR A 27 6.46 -4.58 17.30
C TYR A 27 7.85 -4.09 16.92
N HIS A 28 8.84 -4.97 17.02
CA HIS A 28 10.24 -4.64 16.82
C HIS A 28 10.74 -5.16 15.47
N PRO A 29 10.92 -4.29 14.46
CA PRO A 29 11.49 -4.72 13.18
C PRO A 29 12.82 -5.44 13.37
N THR A 30 13.06 -6.52 12.64
CA THR A 30 14.36 -7.24 12.75
C THR A 30 15.53 -6.42 12.24
N GLN A 31 15.27 -5.42 11.37
CA GLN A 31 16.26 -4.45 10.89
C GLN A 31 16.51 -3.28 11.88
N GLY A 32 15.83 -3.28 13.05
CA GLY A 32 15.84 -2.13 13.97
C GLY A 32 14.96 -0.99 13.48
N TYR A 33 15.06 0.16 14.13
CA TYR A 33 14.32 1.37 13.77
C TYR A 33 15.05 2.12 12.65
N TYR A 34 14.83 1.67 11.43
CA TYR A 34 15.56 2.05 10.23
C TYR A 34 15.18 3.41 9.66
N ASP A 35 16.02 3.89 8.74
CA ASP A 35 15.75 5.02 7.85
C ASP A 35 15.26 4.50 6.49
N SER A 36 14.11 4.99 6.04
CA SER A 36 13.54 4.64 4.71
C SER A 36 14.40 5.16 3.53
N ALA A 37 15.32 6.07 3.76
CA ALA A 37 16.27 6.55 2.78
C ALA A 37 17.50 5.65 2.63
N ASP A 38 17.73 4.71 3.57
CA ASP A 38 18.87 3.79 3.51
C ASP A 38 18.65 2.74 2.41
N THR A 39 19.51 2.78 1.41
CA THR A 39 19.46 1.85 0.27
C THR A 39 19.57 0.37 0.68
N ASN A 40 20.25 0.03 1.79
CA ASN A 40 20.34 -1.36 2.25
C ASN A 40 19.01 -1.82 2.87
N VAL A 41 18.31 -0.91 3.56
CA VAL A 41 16.95 -1.15 4.04
C VAL A 41 16.02 -1.40 2.85
N ILE A 42 16.05 -0.50 1.86
CA ILE A 42 15.23 -0.63 0.64
C ILE A 42 15.50 -1.99 -0.06
N LYS A 43 16.76 -2.37 -0.23
CA LYS A 43 17.14 -3.67 -0.83
C LYS A 43 16.59 -4.86 -0.04
N THR A 44 16.59 -4.77 1.27
CA THR A 44 16.03 -5.82 2.14
C THR A 44 14.52 -5.89 2.00
N HIS A 45 13.84 -4.72 2.01
CA HIS A 45 12.39 -4.66 1.81
C HIS A 45 11.97 -5.22 0.44
N ILE A 46 12.66 -4.86 -0.65
CA ILE A 46 12.42 -5.42 -1.98
C ILE A 46 12.46 -6.94 -1.95
N ARG A 47 13.53 -7.53 -1.39
CA ARG A 47 13.68 -9.01 -1.28
C ARG A 47 12.58 -9.65 -0.44
N SER A 48 12.17 -9.01 0.65
CA SER A 48 11.12 -9.52 1.53
C SER A 48 9.74 -9.46 0.83
N ILE A 49 9.48 -8.41 0.09
CA ILE A 49 8.24 -8.23 -0.69
C ILE A 49 8.18 -9.27 -1.82
N GLU A 50 9.28 -9.47 -2.55
CA GLU A 50 9.39 -10.53 -3.56
C GLU A 50 9.21 -11.93 -2.96
N TYR A 51 9.81 -12.17 -1.80
CA TYR A 51 9.64 -13.42 -1.06
C TYR A 51 8.16 -13.68 -0.74
N GLY A 52 7.41 -12.66 -0.30
CA GLY A 52 5.97 -12.70 -0.08
C GLY A 52 5.12 -12.93 -1.35
N GLY A 53 5.75 -12.90 -2.53
CA GLY A 53 5.08 -13.13 -3.82
C GLY A 53 4.19 -11.98 -4.25
N PHE A 54 4.59 -10.77 -3.96
CA PHE A 54 3.92 -9.57 -4.42
C PHE A 54 4.37 -9.21 -5.85
N ASP A 55 3.41 -8.76 -6.66
CA ASP A 55 3.65 -8.22 -7.99
C ASP A 55 4.04 -6.73 -7.91
N GLY A 56 3.59 -6.05 -6.83
CA GLY A 56 3.88 -4.65 -6.65
C GLY A 56 3.50 -4.07 -5.31
N VAL A 57 3.75 -2.78 -5.19
CA VAL A 57 3.69 -2.02 -3.94
C VAL A 57 2.95 -0.71 -4.15
N ILE A 58 2.06 -0.39 -3.21
CA ILE A 58 1.31 0.86 -3.15
C ILE A 58 1.98 1.71 -2.08
N SER A 59 2.79 2.70 -2.50
CA SER A 59 3.63 3.50 -1.60
C SER A 59 2.94 4.79 -1.18
N SER A 60 2.83 5.02 0.12
CA SER A 60 2.34 6.28 0.71
C SER A 60 3.11 7.48 0.15
N TRP A 61 2.38 8.55 -0.24
CA TRP A 61 2.92 9.76 -0.85
C TRP A 61 2.18 11.01 -0.34
N TRP A 62 2.95 11.94 0.20
CA TRP A 62 2.47 13.15 0.87
C TRP A 62 2.86 14.42 0.11
N GLY A 63 2.78 14.38 -1.21
CA GLY A 63 2.96 15.54 -2.06
C GLY A 63 4.39 15.74 -2.56
N ILE A 64 4.51 16.67 -3.50
CA ILE A 64 5.77 17.02 -4.17
C ILE A 64 6.80 17.54 -3.17
N LYS A 65 8.03 17.00 -3.23
CA LYS A 65 9.18 17.32 -2.37
C LYS A 65 9.03 16.87 -0.90
N SER A 66 8.01 16.09 -0.54
CA SER A 66 7.97 15.43 0.76
C SER A 66 9.12 14.41 0.89
N ASP A 67 9.37 13.93 2.11
CA ASP A 67 10.33 12.85 2.32
C ASP A 67 9.89 11.59 1.57
N GLU A 68 8.58 11.32 1.54
CA GLU A 68 7.99 10.19 0.83
C GLU A 68 8.18 10.30 -0.69
N ASP A 69 8.10 11.49 -1.25
CA ASP A 69 8.36 11.75 -2.67
C ASP A 69 9.83 11.46 -3.04
N GLN A 70 10.77 11.95 -2.23
CA GLN A 70 12.19 11.68 -2.41
C GLN A 70 12.53 10.19 -2.20
N ASN A 71 11.92 9.55 -1.21
CA ASN A 71 12.09 8.13 -0.95
C ASN A 71 11.47 7.28 -2.05
N PHE A 72 10.35 7.72 -2.64
CA PHE A 72 9.73 7.01 -3.77
C PHE A 72 10.67 6.91 -4.97
N GLN A 73 11.39 7.98 -5.30
CA GLN A 73 12.41 7.93 -6.35
C GLN A 73 13.50 6.89 -6.01
N ARG A 74 14.00 6.87 -4.76
CA ARG A 74 15.01 5.89 -4.32
C ARG A 74 14.50 4.45 -4.41
N LEU A 75 13.21 4.21 -4.09
CA LEU A 75 12.57 2.91 -4.23
C LEU A 75 12.59 2.43 -5.68
N LEU A 76 12.22 3.28 -6.62
CA LEU A 76 12.22 2.97 -8.06
C LEU A 76 13.64 2.64 -8.56
N GLU A 77 14.61 3.50 -8.27
CA GLU A 77 16.02 3.36 -8.69
C GLU A 77 16.65 2.09 -8.08
N THR A 78 16.40 1.84 -6.78
CA THR A 78 16.93 0.65 -6.11
C THR A 78 16.33 -0.63 -6.68
N THR A 79 15.05 -0.62 -7.03
CA THR A 79 14.37 -1.76 -7.65
C THR A 79 15.05 -2.17 -8.97
N VAL A 80 15.37 -1.20 -9.84
CA VAL A 80 16.13 -1.46 -11.07
C VAL A 80 17.52 -1.99 -10.75
N SER A 81 18.23 -1.37 -9.80
CA SER A 81 19.58 -1.78 -9.42
C SER A 81 19.67 -3.21 -8.89
N GLN A 82 18.57 -3.73 -8.32
CA GLN A 82 18.44 -5.11 -7.86
C GLN A 82 17.94 -6.07 -8.96
N SER A 83 17.69 -5.58 -10.18
CA SER A 83 17.04 -6.34 -11.26
C SER A 83 15.70 -6.95 -10.81
N SER A 84 15.00 -6.29 -9.90
CA SER A 84 13.74 -6.75 -9.32
C SER A 84 12.58 -6.55 -10.31
N PRO A 85 11.66 -7.51 -10.44
CA PRO A 85 10.46 -7.36 -11.27
C PRO A 85 9.37 -6.51 -10.60
N LEU A 86 9.52 -6.14 -9.32
CA LEU A 86 8.52 -5.39 -8.57
C LEU A 86 8.14 -4.09 -9.27
N LYS A 87 6.86 -3.74 -9.16
CA LYS A 87 6.31 -2.47 -9.63
C LYS A 87 5.78 -1.65 -8.45
N TRP A 88 5.98 -0.35 -8.51
CA TRP A 88 5.57 0.61 -7.50
C TRP A 88 4.53 1.57 -8.05
N CYS A 89 3.54 1.94 -7.25
CA CYS A 89 2.64 3.03 -7.58
C CYS A 89 2.40 3.91 -6.35
N ILE A 90 1.90 5.11 -6.59
CA ILE A 90 1.59 6.10 -5.56
C ILE A 90 0.31 5.72 -4.82
N TYR A 91 0.32 5.87 -3.48
CA TYR A 91 -0.85 6.00 -2.62
C TYR A 91 -1.00 7.47 -2.24
N TYR A 92 -1.92 8.15 -2.85
CA TYR A 92 -2.12 9.59 -2.67
C TYR A 92 -2.86 9.86 -1.35
N GLU A 93 -2.17 10.40 -0.35
CA GLU A 93 -2.67 10.53 1.03
C GLU A 93 -3.46 11.82 1.28
N HIS A 94 -3.11 12.93 0.63
CA HIS A 94 -3.72 14.26 0.87
C HIS A 94 -5.24 14.31 0.68
N GLU A 95 -5.85 13.36 -0.01
CA GLU A 95 -7.31 13.26 -0.08
C GLU A 95 -7.94 13.00 1.29
N GLY A 96 -7.17 12.43 2.24
CA GLY A 96 -7.58 12.19 3.62
C GLY A 96 -7.39 13.37 4.58
N ASP A 97 -6.80 14.47 4.12
CA ASP A 97 -6.54 15.65 4.96
C ASP A 97 -7.85 16.34 5.39
N PRO A 98 -7.83 17.08 6.53
CA PRO A 98 -8.95 17.93 6.93
C PRO A 98 -9.35 18.95 5.86
N THR A 99 -8.38 19.39 5.04
CA THR A 99 -8.59 20.26 3.89
C THR A 99 -8.01 19.56 2.65
N PRO A 100 -8.77 18.67 2.01
CA PRO A 100 -8.27 17.93 0.86
C PRO A 100 -8.05 18.86 -0.34
N PRO A 101 -7.12 18.50 -1.25
CA PRO A 101 -6.80 19.32 -2.41
C PRO A 101 -8.01 19.47 -3.35
N ASN A 102 -8.08 20.59 -4.06
CA ASN A 102 -9.04 20.81 -5.13
C ASN A 102 -8.62 20.10 -6.44
N ALA A 103 -9.48 20.12 -7.47
CA ALA A 103 -9.22 19.44 -8.73
C ALA A 103 -7.97 19.95 -9.47
N ASP A 104 -7.68 21.26 -9.41
CA ASP A 104 -6.50 21.83 -10.07
C ASP A 104 -5.19 21.41 -9.38
N GLN A 105 -5.20 21.35 -8.04
CA GLN A 105 -4.07 20.85 -7.26
C GLN A 105 -3.79 19.38 -7.58
N ILE A 106 -4.83 18.54 -7.57
CA ILE A 106 -4.72 17.11 -7.95
C ILE A 106 -4.22 16.99 -9.39
N ALA A 107 -4.73 17.77 -10.33
CA ALA A 107 -4.27 17.73 -11.72
C ALA A 107 -2.77 18.11 -11.85
N GLY A 108 -2.30 19.07 -11.05
CA GLY A 108 -0.89 19.43 -10.95
C GLY A 108 -0.04 18.28 -10.42
N ASP A 109 -0.48 17.63 -9.35
CA ASP A 109 0.20 16.47 -8.77
C ASP A 109 0.24 15.27 -9.73
N LEU A 110 -0.87 14.99 -10.40
CA LEU A 110 -0.92 13.93 -11.43
C LEU A 110 0.01 14.22 -12.61
N ALA A 111 0.13 15.48 -13.02
CA ALA A 111 1.06 15.88 -14.07
C ALA A 111 2.53 15.74 -13.62
N TYR A 112 2.83 16.04 -12.35
CA TYR A 112 4.13 15.80 -11.75
C TYR A 112 4.47 14.30 -11.71
N ILE A 113 3.56 13.47 -11.17
CA ILE A 113 3.73 12.01 -11.11
C ILE A 113 3.96 11.43 -12.50
N GLN A 114 3.17 11.85 -13.49
CA GLN A 114 3.30 11.42 -14.87
C GLN A 114 4.69 11.77 -15.44
N LYS A 115 5.12 13.01 -15.27
CA LYS A 115 6.40 13.50 -15.80
C LYS A 115 7.61 12.86 -15.09
N GLN A 116 7.52 12.71 -13.77
CA GLN A 116 8.65 12.31 -12.94
C GLN A 116 8.84 10.80 -12.88
N TYR A 117 7.74 10.04 -12.85
CA TYR A 117 7.78 8.63 -12.49
C TYR A 117 7.16 7.67 -13.51
N ALA A 118 6.12 8.10 -14.27
CA ALA A 118 5.33 7.16 -15.06
C ALA A 118 6.10 6.35 -16.09
N ASP A 119 7.20 6.89 -16.63
CA ASP A 119 8.02 6.18 -17.62
C ASP A 119 9.17 5.38 -16.99
N HIS A 120 9.30 5.41 -15.66
CA HIS A 120 10.30 4.60 -14.98
C HIS A 120 9.93 3.10 -15.08
N PRO A 121 10.91 2.21 -15.41
CA PRO A 121 10.61 0.78 -15.64
C PRO A 121 10.03 0.07 -14.44
N SER A 122 10.27 0.55 -13.21
CA SER A 122 9.66 0.01 -11.99
C SER A 122 8.35 0.68 -11.59
N TYR A 123 7.84 1.68 -12.36
CA TYR A 123 6.51 2.21 -12.08
C TYR A 123 5.42 1.27 -12.61
N MET A 124 4.34 1.11 -11.83
CA MET A 124 3.22 0.24 -12.18
C MET A 124 2.36 0.86 -13.28
N LYS A 125 2.11 0.10 -14.34
CA LYS A 125 1.14 0.45 -15.38
C LYS A 125 0.10 -0.67 -15.51
N ILE A 126 -1.14 -0.27 -15.76
CA ILE A 126 -2.26 -1.14 -16.15
C ILE A 126 -2.89 -0.51 -17.39
N ASP A 127 -3.08 -1.29 -18.45
CA ASP A 127 -3.58 -0.80 -19.75
C ASP A 127 -2.77 0.41 -20.25
N ASP A 128 -1.44 0.33 -20.16
CA ASP A 128 -0.45 1.37 -20.51
C ASP A 128 -0.60 2.70 -19.75
N ARG A 129 -1.44 2.75 -18.71
CA ARG A 129 -1.66 3.93 -17.87
C ARG A 129 -0.96 3.77 -16.53
N PHE A 130 -0.30 4.84 -16.06
CA PHE A 130 0.31 4.86 -14.74
C PHE A 130 -0.77 4.75 -13.64
N VAL A 131 -0.49 3.93 -12.63
CA VAL A 131 -1.47 3.60 -11.58
C VAL A 131 -1.37 4.59 -10.43
N VAL A 132 -2.51 5.08 -9.95
CA VAL A 132 -2.60 5.88 -8.72
C VAL A 132 -3.73 5.33 -7.85
N PHE A 133 -3.38 4.93 -6.63
CA PHE A 133 -4.34 4.65 -5.56
C PHE A 133 -4.57 5.91 -4.74
N VAL A 134 -5.80 6.13 -4.28
CA VAL A 134 -6.17 7.33 -3.52
C VAL A 134 -6.73 6.94 -2.17
N TYR A 135 -6.13 7.44 -1.08
CA TYR A 135 -6.65 7.34 0.28
C TYR A 135 -7.82 8.31 0.47
N GLY A 136 -8.79 7.97 1.30
CA GLY A 136 -9.70 8.95 1.90
C GLY A 136 -10.87 9.45 1.05
N SER A 137 -11.66 8.73 0.35
CA SER A 137 -12.88 9.22 -0.33
C SER A 137 -14.15 9.22 0.55
N HIS A 138 -14.01 8.84 1.81
CA HIS A 138 -15.15 8.57 2.69
C HIS A 138 -15.87 9.80 3.23
N THR A 139 -15.24 10.98 3.25
CA THR A 139 -15.80 12.21 3.84
C THR A 139 -16.75 12.94 2.91
N THR A 140 -16.43 12.97 1.62
CA THR A 140 -17.20 13.70 0.59
C THR A 140 -17.78 12.80 -0.52
N GLY A 141 -17.41 11.53 -0.52
CA GLY A 141 -18.00 10.48 -1.36
C GLY A 141 -18.10 10.87 -2.85
N LEU A 142 -19.31 11.16 -3.32
CA LEU A 142 -19.58 11.49 -4.72
C LEU A 142 -18.81 12.71 -5.23
N ASP A 143 -18.61 13.73 -4.41
CA ASP A 143 -17.86 14.92 -4.81
C ASP A 143 -16.36 14.64 -4.95
N THR A 144 -15.82 13.75 -4.15
CA THR A 144 -14.47 13.23 -4.35
C THR A 144 -14.33 12.51 -5.69
N VAL A 145 -15.31 11.66 -6.05
CA VAL A 145 -15.30 10.97 -7.36
C VAL A 145 -15.26 11.97 -8.50
N LYS A 146 -16.19 12.95 -8.50
CA LYS A 146 -16.26 13.99 -9.53
C LYS A 146 -14.95 14.76 -9.65
N LYS A 147 -14.39 15.18 -8.50
CA LYS A 147 -13.14 15.92 -8.40
C LYS A 147 -11.97 15.15 -9.03
N TRP A 148 -11.80 13.87 -8.66
CA TRP A 148 -10.74 13.03 -9.19
C TRP A 148 -10.88 12.70 -10.67
N ILE A 149 -12.11 12.42 -11.15
CA ILE A 149 -12.38 12.22 -12.57
C ILE A 149 -12.06 13.50 -13.38
N GLU A 150 -12.42 14.68 -12.86
CA GLU A 150 -12.10 15.96 -13.50
C GLU A 150 -10.60 16.19 -13.58
N ALA A 151 -9.90 16.05 -12.46
CA ALA A 151 -8.45 16.23 -12.37
C ALA A 151 -7.66 15.26 -13.28
N SER A 152 -8.21 14.07 -13.50
CA SER A 152 -7.57 13.00 -14.29
C SER A 152 -7.71 13.16 -15.80
N LYS A 153 -8.54 14.08 -16.31
CA LYS A 153 -8.87 14.19 -17.74
C LYS A 153 -7.66 14.36 -18.66
N LYS A 154 -6.66 15.12 -18.22
CA LYS A 154 -5.46 15.41 -19.01
C LYS A 154 -4.45 14.29 -18.99
N THR A 155 -4.14 13.75 -17.81
CA THR A 155 -3.07 12.78 -17.59
C THR A 155 -3.53 11.33 -17.74
N LYS A 156 -4.83 11.07 -17.54
CA LYS A 156 -5.50 9.77 -17.71
C LYS A 156 -4.79 8.61 -16.95
N PRO A 157 -4.53 8.74 -15.63
CA PRO A 157 -3.99 7.63 -14.85
C PRO A 157 -4.96 6.45 -14.85
N TYR A 158 -4.49 5.25 -14.52
CA TYR A 158 -5.35 4.17 -14.03
C TYR A 158 -5.70 4.50 -12.58
N LEU A 159 -6.91 4.97 -12.36
CA LEU A 159 -7.35 5.56 -11.11
C LEU A 159 -8.06 4.53 -10.22
N VAL A 160 -7.56 4.36 -8.99
CA VAL A 160 -8.14 3.46 -7.99
C VAL A 160 -8.56 4.26 -6.75
N LEU A 161 -9.85 4.49 -6.59
CA LEU A 161 -10.39 5.25 -5.46
C LEU A 161 -10.74 4.34 -4.27
N LYS A 162 -10.73 4.90 -3.06
CA LYS A 162 -11.18 4.19 -1.87
C LYS A 162 -12.70 4.13 -1.83
N VAL A 163 -13.25 2.99 -1.43
CA VAL A 163 -14.69 2.78 -1.29
C VAL A 163 -15.31 3.66 -0.18
N PHE A 164 -16.59 3.95 -0.35
CA PHE A 164 -17.46 4.61 0.63
C PHE A 164 -18.88 4.05 0.48
N SER A 165 -19.83 4.49 1.32
CA SER A 165 -21.20 4.01 1.22
C SER A 165 -21.80 4.29 -0.16
N ASN A 166 -22.34 3.28 -0.84
CA ASN A 166 -22.96 3.37 -2.17
C ASN A 166 -22.02 3.82 -3.32
N TYR A 167 -20.71 3.64 -3.22
CA TYR A 167 -19.73 4.06 -4.24
C TYR A 167 -20.04 3.52 -5.65
N ARG A 168 -20.61 2.33 -5.77
CA ARG A 168 -20.97 1.74 -7.07
C ARG A 168 -22.17 2.44 -7.76
N SER A 169 -22.93 3.25 -7.02
CA SER A 169 -24.06 4.03 -7.56
C SER A 169 -23.63 5.38 -8.14
N CYS A 170 -22.35 5.73 -8.08
CA CYS A 170 -21.86 6.98 -8.67
C CYS A 170 -22.06 6.96 -10.18
N PRO A 171 -22.58 8.04 -10.80
CA PRO A 171 -22.77 8.13 -12.26
C PRO A 171 -21.44 8.01 -13.03
N GLN A 172 -20.35 8.47 -12.44
CA GLN A 172 -18.99 8.30 -12.94
C GLN A 172 -18.26 7.32 -12.04
N GLN A 173 -17.45 6.46 -12.63
CA GLN A 173 -16.68 5.45 -11.92
C GLN A 173 -15.19 5.61 -12.21
N PRO A 174 -14.28 5.40 -11.24
CA PRO A 174 -12.87 5.21 -11.52
C PRO A 174 -12.63 3.88 -12.25
N ASP A 175 -11.38 3.58 -12.58
CA ASP A 175 -11.02 2.30 -13.21
C ASP A 175 -11.17 1.12 -12.25
N ALA A 176 -10.98 1.35 -10.94
CA ALA A 176 -11.19 0.36 -9.90
C ALA A 176 -11.41 1.00 -8.52
N TRP A 177 -11.81 0.17 -7.58
CA TRP A 177 -12.03 0.54 -6.18
C TRP A 177 -11.17 -0.32 -5.26
N HIS A 178 -10.75 0.26 -4.13
CA HIS A 178 -10.02 -0.46 -3.10
C HIS A 178 -10.54 -0.14 -1.70
N GLU A 179 -10.18 -0.97 -0.74
CA GLU A 179 -10.34 -0.69 0.68
C GLU A 179 -9.01 -0.99 1.40
N TYR A 180 -8.65 -0.14 2.35
CA TYR A 180 -7.48 -0.32 3.21
C TYR A 180 -7.79 -1.20 4.42
N ALA A 181 -8.92 -0.95 5.09
CA ALA A 181 -9.59 -1.73 6.14
C ALA A 181 -8.66 -2.45 7.16
N PRO A 182 -7.77 -1.76 7.89
CA PRO A 182 -6.78 -2.41 8.74
C PRO A 182 -7.41 -3.18 9.91
N ALA A 183 -8.60 -2.76 10.38
CA ALA A 183 -9.32 -3.39 11.48
C ALA A 183 -10.17 -4.61 11.07
N ASN A 184 -10.17 -4.97 9.78
CA ASN A 184 -10.91 -6.12 9.27
C ASN A 184 -9.93 -7.20 8.80
N PRO A 185 -10.07 -8.47 9.24
CA PRO A 185 -9.16 -9.54 8.85
C PRO A 185 -9.24 -9.86 7.34
N LEU A 186 -10.40 -9.60 6.74
CA LEU A 186 -10.65 -9.72 5.30
C LEU A 186 -11.85 -8.85 4.95
N ILE A 187 -11.76 -8.11 3.85
CA ILE A 187 -12.89 -7.37 3.28
C ILE A 187 -12.92 -7.54 1.76
N ASP A 188 -14.12 -7.79 1.22
CA ASP A 188 -14.34 -8.14 -0.19
C ASP A 188 -14.97 -6.96 -0.94
N GLN A 189 -14.28 -6.43 -1.94
CA GLN A 189 -14.74 -5.39 -2.86
C GLN A 189 -14.92 -5.94 -4.29
N SER A 190 -15.27 -7.22 -4.42
CA SER A 190 -15.48 -7.83 -5.75
C SER A 190 -16.38 -6.95 -6.64
N PRO A 191 -16.08 -6.83 -7.94
CA PRO A 191 -15.06 -7.54 -8.70
C PRO A 191 -13.66 -6.91 -8.67
N ASP A 192 -13.45 -5.78 -7.96
CA ASP A 192 -12.18 -5.05 -8.00
C ASP A 192 -11.10 -5.75 -7.18
N GLY A 193 -11.36 -6.04 -5.90
CA GLY A 193 -10.33 -6.62 -5.06
C GLY A 193 -10.83 -7.25 -3.77
N VAL A 194 -9.88 -7.82 -3.05
CA VAL A 194 -10.02 -8.26 -1.65
C VAL A 194 -8.81 -7.77 -0.88
N THR A 195 -9.05 -7.20 0.30
CA THR A 195 -8.00 -6.74 1.21
C THR A 195 -7.95 -7.63 2.43
N ILE A 196 -6.76 -8.00 2.88
CA ILE A 196 -6.51 -8.71 4.14
C ILE A 196 -5.58 -7.93 5.04
N SER A 197 -5.82 -8.02 6.36
CA SER A 197 -4.94 -7.44 7.39
C SER A 197 -4.54 -8.52 8.41
N PRO A 198 -3.27 -8.53 8.89
CA PRO A 198 -2.79 -9.49 9.89
C PRO A 198 -3.22 -9.13 11.31
N GLY A 199 -3.56 -7.88 11.55
CA GLY A 199 -3.93 -7.29 12.83
C GLY A 199 -3.95 -5.78 12.73
N PHE A 200 -4.62 -5.11 13.66
CA PHE A 200 -4.67 -3.65 13.75
C PHE A 200 -4.68 -3.21 15.21
N TRP A 201 -3.70 -2.42 15.57
CA TRP A 201 -3.50 -1.98 16.93
C TRP A 201 -2.71 -0.67 16.92
N LYS A 202 -3.41 0.45 16.97
CA LYS A 202 -2.75 1.75 17.13
C LYS A 202 -1.95 1.77 18.43
N TYR A 203 -0.74 2.30 18.36
CA TYR A 203 0.13 2.39 19.52
C TYR A 203 -0.57 3.12 20.68
N GLY A 204 -0.51 2.51 21.87
CA GLY A 204 -1.17 3.03 23.08
C GLY A 204 -2.68 2.74 23.18
N GLU A 205 -3.31 2.08 22.20
CA GLU A 205 -4.71 1.66 22.25
C GLU A 205 -4.86 0.14 22.49
N GLN A 206 -6.08 -0.32 22.70
CA GLN A 206 -6.40 -1.74 22.67
C GLN A 206 -6.49 -2.25 21.23
N PRO A 207 -6.11 -3.51 20.97
CA PRO A 207 -6.25 -4.10 19.64
C PRO A 207 -7.69 -4.04 19.13
N ARG A 208 -7.89 -3.50 17.92
CA ARG A 208 -9.18 -3.58 17.22
C ARG A 208 -9.27 -4.82 16.34
N LEU A 209 -8.12 -5.36 15.93
CA LEU A 209 -7.98 -6.66 15.28
C LEU A 209 -6.74 -7.35 15.88
N THR A 210 -6.98 -8.40 16.68
CA THR A 210 -5.90 -9.19 17.26
C THR A 210 -5.18 -10.00 16.17
N ARG A 211 -3.85 -10.06 16.24
CA ARG A 211 -3.04 -10.94 15.37
C ARG A 211 -3.33 -12.41 15.66
N ASP A 212 -3.70 -13.15 14.62
CA ASP A 212 -3.93 -14.60 14.64
C ASP A 212 -3.35 -15.21 13.34
N LEU A 213 -2.24 -15.93 13.47
CA LEU A 213 -1.55 -16.53 12.33
C LEU A 213 -2.43 -17.57 11.62
N ALA A 214 -3.29 -18.30 12.34
CA ALA A 214 -4.20 -19.27 11.73
C ALA A 214 -5.29 -18.58 10.92
N ALA A 215 -5.84 -17.46 11.41
CA ALA A 215 -6.77 -16.62 10.64
C ALA A 215 -6.07 -16.04 9.40
N TRP A 216 -4.85 -15.54 9.54
CA TRP A 216 -4.03 -15.06 8.43
C TRP A 216 -3.85 -16.13 7.34
N GLN A 217 -3.46 -17.36 7.72
CA GLN A 217 -3.34 -18.49 6.78
C GLN A 217 -4.64 -18.78 6.03
N ARG A 218 -5.78 -18.77 6.74
CA ARG A 218 -7.09 -18.94 6.09
C ARG A 218 -7.37 -17.84 5.07
N ASN A 219 -7.10 -16.59 5.41
CA ASN A 219 -7.35 -15.44 4.55
C ASN A 219 -6.45 -15.46 3.30
N VAL A 220 -5.16 -15.76 3.45
CA VAL A 220 -4.23 -15.89 2.33
C VAL A 220 -4.66 -17.02 1.36
N ARG A 221 -5.13 -18.15 1.89
CA ARG A 221 -5.71 -19.23 1.06
C ARG A 221 -7.00 -18.82 0.33
N LEU A 222 -7.81 -17.95 0.93
CA LEU A 222 -8.99 -17.39 0.27
C LEU A 222 -8.60 -16.46 -0.88
N LEU A 223 -7.58 -15.61 -0.69
CA LEU A 223 -7.04 -14.79 -1.78
C LEU A 223 -6.63 -15.66 -2.97
N ALA A 224 -5.85 -16.72 -2.74
CA ALA A 224 -5.37 -17.60 -3.80
C ALA A 224 -6.50 -18.20 -4.66
N LYS A 225 -7.70 -18.36 -4.09
CA LYS A 225 -8.91 -18.86 -4.78
C LYS A 225 -9.66 -17.77 -5.57
N ARG A 226 -9.32 -16.51 -5.42
CA ARG A 226 -10.01 -15.34 -6.01
C ARG A 226 -9.27 -14.78 -7.24
N SER A 227 -8.76 -15.63 -8.12
CA SER A 227 -7.91 -15.29 -9.28
C SER A 227 -8.55 -14.36 -10.33
N LYS A 228 -9.88 -14.20 -10.32
CA LYS A 228 -10.63 -13.36 -11.27
C LYS A 228 -10.74 -11.88 -10.85
N LEU A 229 -10.27 -11.53 -9.67
CA LEU A 229 -10.25 -10.14 -9.20
C LEU A 229 -9.12 -9.35 -9.87
N LYS A 230 -9.21 -8.01 -9.82
CA LYS A 230 -8.11 -7.13 -10.25
C LYS A 230 -6.97 -7.16 -9.23
N PHE A 231 -7.30 -7.07 -7.93
CA PHE A 231 -6.32 -6.91 -6.85
C PHE A 231 -6.51 -7.89 -5.69
N HIS A 232 -5.38 -8.37 -5.17
CA HIS A 232 -5.24 -8.95 -3.84
C HIS A 232 -4.41 -7.98 -3.00
N LEU A 233 -5.01 -7.30 -2.03
CA LEU A 233 -4.38 -6.24 -1.26
C LEU A 233 -4.00 -6.72 0.14
N VAL A 234 -2.87 -6.26 0.62
CA VAL A 234 -2.38 -6.53 1.99
C VAL A 234 -2.09 -5.22 2.72
N THR A 235 -2.72 -5.04 3.85
CA THR A 235 -2.54 -3.92 4.77
C THR A 235 -1.77 -4.40 5.98
N THR A 236 -0.48 -4.10 6.16
CA THR A 236 0.52 -3.38 5.35
C THR A 236 1.87 -4.09 5.33
N PHE A 237 2.85 -3.64 4.55
CA PHE A 237 4.21 -4.14 4.71
C PHE A 237 4.82 -3.64 6.03
N ASN A 238 4.76 -2.31 6.30
CA ASN A 238 5.54 -1.69 7.38
C ASN A 238 4.85 -0.54 8.13
N GLU A 239 3.50 -0.50 8.25
CA GLU A 239 2.83 0.49 9.10
C GLU A 239 2.88 0.04 10.58
N HIS A 240 3.98 0.42 11.26
CA HIS A 240 4.26 0.00 12.63
C HIS A 240 3.38 0.69 13.67
N GLY A 241 3.04 1.97 13.46
CA GLY A 241 2.19 2.74 14.37
C GLY A 241 0.76 2.23 14.46
N GLU A 242 0.27 1.56 13.41
CA GLU A 242 -1.03 0.90 13.36
C GLU A 242 -0.98 -0.60 13.69
N GLY A 243 0.21 -1.16 13.95
CA GLY A 243 0.36 -2.57 14.28
C GLY A 243 -0.05 -3.52 13.16
N THR A 244 -0.02 -3.07 11.90
CA THR A 244 -0.38 -3.87 10.72
C THR A 244 0.80 -4.50 9.96
N PRO A 245 2.11 -4.33 10.35
CA PRO A 245 3.20 -4.75 9.50
C PRO A 245 3.25 -6.26 9.32
N ILE A 246 3.60 -6.71 8.11
CA ILE A 246 3.95 -8.10 7.81
C ILE A 246 5.44 -8.29 7.63
N GLU A 247 6.25 -7.21 7.60
CA GLU A 247 7.70 -7.33 7.57
C GLU A 247 8.21 -8.11 8.78
N SER A 248 9.43 -8.66 8.69
CA SER A 248 10.03 -9.44 9.77
C SER A 248 10.19 -8.60 11.03
N CYS A 249 9.55 -9.03 12.12
CA CYS A 249 9.73 -8.49 13.46
C CYS A 249 10.17 -9.58 14.43
N LYS A 250 10.80 -9.20 15.54
CA LYS A 250 11.30 -10.14 16.55
C LYS A 250 10.22 -11.08 17.08
N GLU A 251 8.99 -10.58 17.18
CA GLU A 251 7.84 -11.31 17.73
C GLU A 251 7.36 -12.48 16.86
N TRP A 252 7.69 -12.47 15.54
CA TRP A 252 7.31 -13.55 14.62
C TRP A 252 8.44 -13.95 13.67
N GLN A 253 9.67 -13.78 14.12
CA GLN A 253 10.85 -14.21 13.38
C GLN A 253 10.84 -15.73 13.16
N THR A 254 11.35 -16.16 12.00
CA THR A 254 11.41 -17.55 11.58
C THR A 254 12.80 -17.87 10.99
N PRO A 255 13.14 -19.16 10.79
CA PRO A 255 14.39 -19.55 10.14
C PRO A 255 14.58 -19.00 8.73
N SER A 256 13.50 -18.62 8.03
CA SER A 256 13.58 -17.96 6.73
C SER A 256 14.14 -16.54 6.81
N LEU A 257 14.20 -15.94 8.00
CA LEU A 257 14.50 -14.54 8.31
C LEU A 257 13.45 -13.55 7.78
N GLN A 258 12.36 -14.05 7.17
CA GLN A 258 11.29 -13.22 6.60
C GLN A 258 10.08 -13.05 7.55
N GLY A 259 9.99 -13.90 8.57
CA GLY A 259 8.90 -13.89 9.54
C GLY A 259 7.63 -14.62 9.08
N SER A 260 6.85 -15.10 10.05
CA SER A 260 5.75 -16.04 9.81
C SER A 260 4.66 -15.51 8.87
N TYR A 261 4.41 -14.19 8.84
CA TYR A 261 3.38 -13.60 7.96
C TYR A 261 3.77 -13.65 6.49
N LEU A 262 5.03 -13.34 6.17
CA LEU A 262 5.57 -13.46 4.81
C LEU A 262 5.76 -14.93 4.41
N ASP A 263 6.15 -15.81 5.35
CA ASP A 263 6.26 -17.25 5.09
C ASP A 263 4.93 -17.85 4.64
N VAL A 264 3.82 -17.46 5.26
CA VAL A 264 2.48 -17.90 4.85
C VAL A 264 2.16 -17.47 3.43
N LEU A 265 2.46 -16.22 3.06
CA LEU A 265 2.26 -15.71 1.70
C LEU A 265 3.11 -16.48 0.69
N HIS A 266 4.39 -16.70 1.02
CA HIS A 266 5.35 -17.45 0.20
C HIS A 266 4.86 -18.87 -0.09
N ASN A 267 4.46 -19.59 0.94
CA ASN A 267 4.05 -20.99 0.86
C ASN A 267 2.65 -21.18 0.24
N THR A 268 1.91 -20.10 -0.02
CA THR A 268 0.54 -20.15 -0.59
C THR A 268 0.49 -19.63 -2.03
N ARG A 269 1.65 -19.43 -2.67
CA ARG A 269 1.68 -19.07 -4.10
C ARG A 269 1.00 -20.18 -4.93
N PRO A 270 0.21 -19.83 -5.98
CA PRO A 270 -0.16 -20.81 -6.98
C PRO A 270 1.12 -21.44 -7.54
N ILE A 271 1.18 -22.77 -7.56
CA ILE A 271 2.22 -23.49 -8.30
C ILE A 271 1.98 -23.18 -9.78
N THR A 272 2.85 -22.39 -10.38
CA THR A 272 2.84 -22.07 -11.81
C THR A 272 3.26 -23.27 -12.62
#